data_6619ced8234e18dacc57b57c4cfa4a33
#
_entry.id   6619ced8234e18dacc57b57c4cfa4a33
#
_cell.length_a   1.000
_cell.length_b   1.000
_cell.length_c   1.000
_cell.angle_alpha   90.00
_cell.angle_beta   90.00
_cell.angle_gamma   90.00
#
_symmetry.space_group_name_H-M   'P 1'
#
loop_
_entity.id
_entity.type
_entity.pdbx_description
1 polymer ?
#
loop_
_entity_poly.entity_id
_entity_poly.type
_entity_poly.pdbx_seq_one_letter_code
_entity_poly.pdbx_strand_id
1 'polypeptide(L)'
;MAKPGLDGHDRGVKLIARALRDSGVHVIYSGLWQTPRSLAIAARDEDVDCIAASMMSNSHNVLVPKLIEACRDVGRPDVRINIGGIIPQEDVQGMLDAGVRGVFHTGTSISDVVDSVRDSVRPLEPLPLDGSDITRLARGLSCVMQGKAVDLPRRRPDRVIGLTGSPGAG
;
A
#
# COMPACT_ATOMS: atom_id res chain seq x y z
N MET A 1 5.95 -1.73 0.15
CA MET A 1 7.00 -2.24 1.07
C MET A 1 7.92 -1.10 1.46
N ALA A 2 8.16 -0.91 2.76
CA ALA A 2 8.79 0.30 3.27
C ALA A 2 9.83 0.03 4.36
N LYS A 3 10.83 0.92 4.46
CA LYS A 3 11.84 0.98 5.52
C LYS A 3 11.84 2.37 6.15
N PRO A 4 10.93 2.63 7.12
CA PRO A 4 10.89 3.92 7.79
C PRO A 4 12.04 4.13 8.76
N GLY A 5 12.44 5.39 8.94
CA GLY A 5 13.53 5.77 9.84
C GLY A 5 14.93 5.48 9.28
N LEU A 6 15.93 5.52 10.15
CA LEU A 6 17.34 5.37 9.80
C LEU A 6 17.81 3.90 9.84
N ASP A 7 16.98 2.98 9.40
CA ASP A 7 17.27 1.55 9.39
C ASP A 7 17.76 1.09 8.02
N GLY A 8 18.99 0.58 7.96
CA GLY A 8 19.63 0.09 6.73
C GLY A 8 19.47 -1.43 6.48
N HIS A 9 18.82 -2.18 7.37
CA HIS A 9 18.68 -3.64 7.26
C HIS A 9 17.59 -4.02 6.25
N ASP A 10 17.92 -4.03 4.96
CA ASP A 10 16.95 -4.20 3.86
C ASP A 10 16.81 -5.62 3.31
N ARG A 11 17.65 -6.57 3.76
CA ARG A 11 17.63 -7.94 3.23
C ARG A 11 16.28 -8.63 3.44
N GLY A 12 15.72 -8.53 4.65
CA GLY A 12 14.43 -9.15 4.98
C GLY A 12 13.29 -8.53 4.18
N VAL A 13 13.21 -7.21 4.10
CA VAL A 13 12.14 -6.52 3.36
C VAL A 13 12.17 -6.84 1.87
N LYS A 14 13.37 -6.97 1.27
CA LYS A 14 13.54 -7.35 -0.14
C LYS A 14 13.10 -8.80 -0.39
N LEU A 15 13.36 -9.71 0.55
CA LEU A 15 12.92 -11.10 0.47
C LEU A 15 11.38 -11.19 0.49
N ILE A 16 10.74 -10.51 1.44
CA ILE A 16 9.27 -10.45 1.52
C ILE A 16 8.67 -9.77 0.28
N ALA A 17 9.26 -8.67 -0.19
CA ALA A 17 8.81 -8.00 -1.40
C ALA A 17 8.83 -8.93 -2.64
N ARG A 18 9.86 -9.78 -2.74
CA ARG A 18 9.95 -10.78 -3.80
C ARG A 18 8.86 -11.83 -3.66
N ALA A 19 8.66 -12.38 -2.47
CA ALA A 19 7.63 -13.40 -2.23
C ALA A 19 6.22 -12.87 -2.52
N LEU A 20 5.91 -11.64 -2.11
CA LEU A 20 4.65 -10.96 -2.42
C LEU A 20 4.44 -10.83 -3.93
N ARG A 21 5.45 -10.33 -4.64
CA ARG A 21 5.39 -10.22 -6.11
C ARG A 21 5.17 -11.58 -6.77
N ASP A 22 5.90 -12.60 -6.33
CA ASP A 22 5.82 -13.96 -6.87
C ASP A 22 4.44 -14.60 -6.57
N SER A 23 3.72 -14.11 -5.54
CA SER A 23 2.32 -14.46 -5.23
C SER A 23 1.27 -13.63 -5.95
N GLY A 24 1.67 -12.74 -6.87
CA GLY A 24 0.77 -11.92 -7.68
C GLY A 24 0.37 -10.57 -7.07
N VAL A 25 1.02 -10.14 -5.97
CA VAL A 25 0.80 -8.81 -5.39
C VAL A 25 1.65 -7.79 -6.14
N HIS A 26 1.03 -6.67 -6.55
CA HIS A 26 1.78 -5.53 -7.08
C HIS A 26 2.55 -4.85 -5.93
N VAL A 27 3.87 -4.93 -5.99
CA VAL A 27 4.75 -4.46 -4.91
C VAL A 27 5.55 -3.24 -5.33
N ILE A 28 5.36 -2.15 -4.61
CA ILE A 28 6.16 -0.93 -4.72
C ILE A 28 7.13 -0.90 -3.54
N TYR A 29 8.42 -0.84 -3.82
CA TYR A 29 9.47 -0.73 -2.81
C TYR A 29 9.96 0.71 -2.72
N SER A 30 9.66 1.39 -1.61
CA SER A 30 9.98 2.81 -1.42
C SER A 30 11.45 3.11 -1.12
N GLY A 31 12.28 2.07 -0.96
CA GLY A 31 13.69 2.25 -0.58
C GLY A 31 13.91 2.40 0.93
N LEU A 32 15.15 2.76 1.27
CA LEU A 32 15.60 2.96 2.65
C LEU A 32 15.30 4.39 3.14
N TRP A 33 15.39 4.58 4.47
CA TRP A 33 15.39 5.87 5.16
C TRP A 33 14.17 6.74 4.86
N GLN A 34 13.02 6.11 4.74
CA GLN A 34 11.79 6.82 4.47
C GLN A 34 11.25 7.52 5.72
N THR A 35 10.68 8.69 5.52
CA THR A 35 9.90 9.35 6.58
C THR A 35 8.46 8.82 6.58
N PRO A 36 7.74 8.84 7.72
CA PRO A 36 6.31 8.51 7.74
C PRO A 36 5.50 9.31 6.71
N ARG A 37 5.83 10.61 6.54
CA ARG A 37 5.15 11.47 5.57
C ARG A 37 5.43 11.07 4.12
N SER A 38 6.69 10.75 3.77
CA SER A 38 7.01 10.31 2.40
C SER A 38 6.32 9.00 2.04
N LEU A 39 6.21 8.08 3.01
CA LEU A 39 5.47 6.82 2.83
C LEU A 39 3.97 7.04 2.63
N ALA A 40 3.37 7.94 3.40
CA ALA A 40 1.96 8.28 3.27
C ALA A 40 1.65 8.94 1.92
N ILE A 41 2.53 9.84 1.44
CA ILE A 41 2.41 10.47 0.11
C ILE A 41 2.53 9.40 -0.98
N ALA A 42 3.55 8.53 -0.91
CA ALA A 42 3.70 7.43 -1.86
C ALA A 42 2.49 6.49 -1.86
N ALA A 43 1.94 6.19 -0.68
CA ALA A 43 0.74 5.35 -0.55
C ALA A 43 -0.50 5.99 -1.20
N ARG A 44 -0.61 7.32 -1.14
CA ARG A 44 -1.67 8.06 -1.82
C ARG A 44 -1.47 8.06 -3.33
N ASP A 45 -0.28 8.42 -3.78
CA ASP A 45 0.01 8.66 -5.19
C ASP A 45 -0.02 7.36 -6.00
N GLU A 46 0.38 6.25 -5.38
CA GLU A 46 0.37 4.90 -5.96
C GLU A 46 -0.93 4.11 -5.65
N ASP A 47 -1.87 4.73 -4.94
CA ASP A 47 -3.15 4.14 -4.52
C ASP A 47 -3.01 2.74 -3.90
N VAL A 48 -2.01 2.54 -3.05
CA VAL A 48 -1.77 1.22 -2.45
C VAL A 48 -2.86 0.86 -1.42
N ASP A 49 -3.13 -0.42 -1.27
CA ASP A 49 -4.07 -0.95 -0.27
C ASP A 49 -3.42 -1.11 1.09
N CYS A 50 -2.10 -1.36 1.10
CA CYS A 50 -1.37 -1.73 2.30
C CYS A 50 0.06 -1.15 2.30
N ILE A 51 0.50 -0.65 3.45
CA ILE A 51 1.90 -0.37 3.73
C ILE A 51 2.44 -1.50 4.61
N ALA A 52 3.42 -2.24 4.11
CA ALA A 52 4.15 -3.21 4.91
C ALA A 52 5.53 -2.63 5.27
N ALA A 53 5.72 -2.27 6.54
CA ALA A 53 6.90 -1.59 7.04
C ALA A 53 7.81 -2.54 7.82
N SER A 54 9.10 -2.59 7.43
CA SER A 54 10.11 -3.38 8.12
C SER A 54 10.91 -2.50 9.06
N MET A 55 10.96 -2.87 10.35
CA MET A 55 11.58 -2.10 11.44
C MET A 55 12.51 -2.97 12.27
N MET A 56 13.82 -2.68 12.21
CA MET A 56 14.85 -3.43 12.93
C MET A 56 15.56 -2.59 14.00
N SER A 57 15.21 -1.30 14.13
CA SER A 57 15.89 -0.31 14.98
C SER A 57 15.10 0.09 16.23
N ASN A 58 14.16 -0.72 16.67
CA ASN A 58 13.30 -0.47 17.86
C ASN A 58 12.59 0.91 17.86
N SER A 59 12.30 1.43 16.68
CA SER A 59 11.68 2.76 16.50
C SER A 59 10.16 2.70 16.25
N HIS A 60 9.56 1.52 16.34
CA HIS A 60 8.14 1.27 16.01
C HIS A 60 7.19 2.12 16.87
N ASN A 61 7.46 2.26 18.17
CA ASN A 61 6.63 3.06 19.09
C ASN A 61 6.54 4.54 18.72
N VAL A 62 7.52 5.05 17.94
CA VAL A 62 7.53 6.44 17.49
C VAL A 62 7.07 6.56 16.03
N LEU A 63 7.53 5.65 15.17
CA LEU A 63 7.29 5.78 13.73
C LEU A 63 5.91 5.28 13.29
N VAL A 64 5.35 4.27 13.96
CA VAL A 64 4.04 3.73 13.59
C VAL A 64 2.91 4.73 13.84
N PRO A 65 2.78 5.35 15.02
CA PRO A 65 1.77 6.40 15.23
C PRO A 65 1.89 7.56 14.22
N LYS A 66 3.14 8.02 13.95
CA LYS A 66 3.39 9.06 12.96
C LYS A 66 3.02 8.65 11.54
N LEU A 67 3.20 7.37 11.19
CA LEU A 67 2.79 6.86 9.87
C LEU A 67 1.27 6.82 9.74
N ILE A 68 0.57 6.36 10.78
CA ILE A 68 -0.90 6.35 10.82
C ILE A 68 -1.46 7.77 10.69
N GLU A 69 -0.91 8.72 11.45
CA GLU A 69 -1.28 10.14 11.38
C GLU A 69 -1.01 10.71 9.98
N ALA A 70 0.19 10.48 9.43
CA ALA A 70 0.53 10.95 8.10
C ALA A 70 -0.39 10.38 7.00
N CYS A 71 -0.84 9.13 7.12
CA CYS A 71 -1.82 8.56 6.19
C CYS A 71 -3.18 9.28 6.29
N ARG A 72 -3.62 9.65 7.50
CA ARG A 72 -4.84 10.45 7.68
C ARG A 72 -4.71 11.84 7.07
N ASP A 73 -3.57 12.51 7.30
CA ASP A 73 -3.29 13.86 6.79
C ASP A 73 -3.29 13.95 5.26
N VAL A 74 -2.86 12.89 4.58
CA VAL A 74 -2.89 12.85 3.11
C VAL A 74 -4.21 12.32 2.55
N GLY A 75 -5.23 12.12 3.38
CA GLY A 75 -6.56 11.65 2.97
C GLY A 75 -6.64 10.15 2.71
N ARG A 76 -5.72 9.35 3.27
CA ARG A 76 -5.70 7.88 3.13
C ARG A 76 -5.77 7.15 4.48
N PRO A 77 -6.82 7.42 5.30
CA PRO A 77 -7.02 6.71 6.57
C PRO A 77 -7.38 5.23 6.38
N ASP A 78 -7.71 4.83 5.16
CA ASP A 78 -8.12 3.49 4.73
C ASP A 78 -6.95 2.54 4.48
N VAL A 79 -5.73 3.06 4.31
CA VAL A 79 -4.53 2.24 4.06
C VAL A 79 -4.23 1.36 5.26
N ARG A 80 -4.17 0.06 5.04
CA ARG A 80 -3.83 -0.90 6.08
C ARG A 80 -2.33 -0.92 6.32
N ILE A 81 -1.91 -0.97 7.58
CA ILE A 81 -0.50 -0.96 7.95
C ILE A 81 -0.15 -2.29 8.58
N ASN A 82 0.81 -2.98 8.00
CA ASN A 82 1.46 -4.16 8.56
C ASN A 82 2.89 -3.79 8.94
N ILE A 83 3.37 -4.31 10.06
CA ILE A 83 4.75 -4.07 10.50
C ILE A 83 5.47 -5.39 10.75
N GLY A 84 6.77 -5.41 10.51
CA GLY A 84 7.59 -6.59 10.76
C GLY A 84 9.01 -6.22 11.16
N GLY A 85 9.68 -7.13 11.84
CA GLY A 85 11.05 -6.95 12.28
C GLY A 85 11.31 -7.35 13.72
N ILE A 86 12.14 -6.61 14.44
CA ILE A 86 12.40 -6.81 15.87
C ILE A 86 11.42 -5.93 16.65
N ILE A 87 10.30 -6.53 17.07
CA ILE A 87 9.25 -5.86 17.84
C ILE A 87 9.07 -6.66 19.12
N PRO A 88 9.27 -6.05 20.31
CA PRO A 88 9.04 -6.72 21.57
C PRO A 88 7.60 -7.23 21.71
N GLN A 89 7.42 -8.39 22.34
CA GLN A 89 6.10 -8.99 22.49
C GLN A 89 5.14 -8.10 23.31
N GLU A 90 5.67 -7.36 24.25
CA GLU A 90 4.93 -6.40 25.08
C GLU A 90 4.36 -5.23 24.27
N ASP A 91 4.98 -4.88 23.15
CA ASP A 91 4.55 -3.75 22.31
C ASP A 91 3.48 -4.16 21.28
N VAL A 92 3.32 -5.46 21.02
CA VAL A 92 2.42 -5.97 19.96
C VAL A 92 0.99 -5.49 20.14
N GLN A 93 0.44 -5.63 21.36
CA GLN A 93 -0.94 -5.23 21.62
C GLN A 93 -1.12 -3.72 21.42
N GLY A 94 -0.18 -2.90 21.88
CA GLY A 94 -0.20 -1.45 21.67
C GLY A 94 -0.17 -1.07 20.20
N MET A 95 0.56 -1.81 19.34
CA MET A 95 0.54 -1.58 17.89
C MET A 95 -0.80 -1.94 17.25
N LEU A 96 -1.41 -3.05 17.65
CA LEU A 96 -2.72 -3.47 17.17
C LEU A 96 -3.80 -2.45 17.59
N ASP A 97 -3.78 -2.01 18.85
CA ASP A 97 -4.71 -1.00 19.38
C ASP A 97 -4.55 0.36 18.67
N ALA A 98 -3.34 0.69 18.24
CA ALA A 98 -3.06 1.90 17.44
C ALA A 98 -3.60 1.81 16.00
N GLY A 99 -4.00 0.61 15.53
CA GLY A 99 -4.59 0.39 14.22
C GLY A 99 -3.68 -0.31 13.22
N VAL A 100 -2.58 -0.92 13.68
CA VAL A 100 -1.78 -1.83 12.84
C VAL A 100 -2.57 -3.11 12.58
N ARG A 101 -2.57 -3.59 11.36
CA ARG A 101 -3.33 -4.77 10.94
C ARG A 101 -2.63 -6.08 11.34
N GLY A 102 -1.31 -6.11 11.24
CA GLY A 102 -0.51 -7.30 11.55
C GLY A 102 0.90 -6.94 12.00
N VAL A 103 1.40 -7.69 12.97
CA VAL A 103 2.76 -7.58 13.51
C VAL A 103 3.48 -8.90 13.28
N PHE A 104 4.63 -8.85 12.58
CA PHE A 104 5.41 -10.03 12.20
C PHE A 104 6.78 -9.98 12.84
N HIS A 105 7.10 -10.99 13.62
CA HIS A 105 8.40 -11.14 14.26
C HIS A 105 9.43 -11.78 13.33
N THR A 106 10.70 -11.60 13.64
CA THR A 106 11.78 -12.37 13.01
C THR A 106 11.52 -13.85 13.19
N GLY A 107 11.50 -14.62 12.10
CA GLY A 107 11.18 -16.06 12.11
C GLY A 107 9.74 -16.39 11.76
N THR A 108 8.84 -15.41 11.61
CA THR A 108 7.52 -15.64 11.00
C THR A 108 7.70 -16.21 9.60
N SER A 109 6.92 -17.24 9.25
CA SER A 109 7.02 -17.85 7.92
C SER A 109 6.68 -16.82 6.82
N ILE A 110 7.36 -16.91 5.68
CA ILE A 110 7.10 -16.02 4.56
C ILE A 110 5.67 -16.19 4.05
N SER A 111 5.13 -17.41 4.08
CA SER A 111 3.75 -17.70 3.69
C SER A 111 2.75 -16.93 4.54
N ASP A 112 2.91 -16.95 5.88
CA ASP A 112 1.99 -16.27 6.80
C ASP A 112 2.00 -14.75 6.58
N VAL A 113 3.19 -14.17 6.30
CA VAL A 113 3.31 -12.75 5.96
C VAL A 113 2.59 -12.44 4.64
N VAL A 114 2.80 -13.29 3.62
CA VAL A 114 2.18 -13.14 2.30
C VAL A 114 0.65 -13.22 2.41
N ASP A 115 0.14 -14.22 3.12
CA ASP A 115 -1.31 -14.40 3.28
C ASP A 115 -1.95 -13.24 4.02
N SER A 116 -1.35 -12.77 5.10
CA SER A 116 -1.84 -11.59 5.83
C SER A 116 -1.82 -10.31 5.00
N VAL A 117 -0.79 -10.11 4.18
CA VAL A 117 -0.75 -8.94 3.27
C VAL A 117 -1.80 -9.08 2.18
N ARG A 118 -2.02 -10.26 1.62
CA ARG A 118 -3.09 -10.50 0.64
C ARG A 118 -4.47 -10.23 1.22
N ASP A 119 -4.72 -10.62 2.47
CA ASP A 119 -5.96 -10.31 3.20
C ASP A 119 -6.11 -8.80 3.47
N SER A 120 -5.03 -8.05 3.33
CA SER A 120 -5.03 -6.59 3.43
C SER A 120 -5.37 -5.89 2.11
N VAL A 121 -5.38 -6.59 0.98
CA VAL A 121 -5.73 -6.01 -0.32
C VAL A 121 -7.24 -5.80 -0.40
N ARG A 122 -7.65 -4.61 -0.83
CA ARG A 122 -9.07 -4.31 -1.07
C ARG A 122 -9.52 -4.94 -2.38
N PRO A 123 -10.72 -5.48 -2.45
CA PRO A 123 -11.30 -5.87 -3.73
C PRO A 123 -11.33 -4.66 -4.68
N LEU A 124 -10.98 -4.88 -5.95
CA LEU A 124 -11.15 -3.84 -6.96
C LEU A 124 -12.65 -3.70 -7.25
N GLU A 125 -13.26 -2.69 -6.63
CA GLU A 125 -14.66 -2.34 -6.84
C GLU A 125 -14.77 -1.13 -7.76
N PRO A 126 -15.77 -1.11 -8.67
CA PRO A 126 -16.02 0.06 -9.49
C PRO A 126 -16.48 1.21 -8.59
N LEU A 127 -15.77 2.32 -8.65
CA LEU A 127 -16.16 3.57 -8.01
C LEU A 127 -16.95 4.42 -9.01
N PRO A 128 -17.93 5.22 -8.55
CA PRO A 128 -18.60 6.17 -9.42
C PRO A 128 -17.59 7.10 -10.09
N LEU A 129 -17.63 7.18 -11.42
CA LEU A 129 -16.78 8.05 -12.21
C LEU A 129 -17.44 9.43 -12.28
N ASP A 130 -17.27 10.23 -11.23
CA ASP A 130 -17.80 11.61 -11.20
C ASP A 130 -16.86 12.66 -11.81
N GLY A 131 -15.68 12.20 -12.26
CA GLY A 131 -14.68 13.05 -12.93
C GLY A 131 -13.87 13.96 -12.00
N SER A 132 -14.09 13.88 -10.69
CA SER A 132 -13.45 14.75 -9.70
C SER A 132 -12.13 14.22 -9.17
N ASP A 133 -11.84 12.92 -9.33
CA ASP A 133 -10.69 12.25 -8.73
C ASP A 133 -10.01 11.31 -9.74
N ILE A 134 -8.72 11.55 -9.99
CA ILE A 134 -7.90 10.73 -10.89
C ILE A 134 -7.80 9.28 -10.42
N THR A 135 -7.80 9.05 -9.11
CA THR A 135 -7.77 7.70 -8.52
C THR A 135 -9.02 6.89 -8.88
N ARG A 136 -10.20 7.54 -8.83
CA ARG A 136 -11.46 6.92 -9.24
C ARG A 136 -11.46 6.58 -10.73
N LEU A 137 -10.94 7.50 -11.55
CA LEU A 137 -10.81 7.25 -12.99
C LEU A 137 -9.87 6.07 -13.26
N ALA A 138 -8.71 6.02 -12.63
CA ALA A 138 -7.75 4.94 -12.79
C ALA A 138 -8.32 3.58 -12.35
N ARG A 139 -9.02 3.53 -11.22
CA ARG A 139 -9.71 2.32 -10.75
C ARG A 139 -10.84 1.90 -11.68
N GLY A 140 -11.60 2.86 -12.19
CA GLY A 140 -12.64 2.60 -13.18
C GLY A 140 -12.08 1.97 -14.46
N LEU A 141 -10.99 2.49 -14.98
CA LEU A 141 -10.30 1.91 -16.14
C LEU A 141 -9.81 0.49 -15.85
N SER A 142 -9.22 0.25 -14.68
CA SER A 142 -8.80 -1.09 -14.26
C SER A 142 -9.98 -2.05 -14.14
N CYS A 143 -11.13 -1.60 -13.66
CA CYS A 143 -12.36 -2.40 -13.63
C CYS A 143 -12.82 -2.79 -15.05
N VAL A 144 -12.84 -1.83 -15.98
CA VAL A 144 -13.20 -2.08 -17.38
C VAL A 144 -12.26 -3.09 -18.03
N MET A 145 -10.95 -2.96 -17.81
CA MET A 145 -9.95 -3.92 -18.32
C MET A 145 -10.16 -5.33 -17.77
N GLN A 146 -10.70 -5.47 -16.57
CA GLN A 146 -11.04 -6.76 -15.96
C GLN A 146 -12.46 -7.24 -16.32
N GLY A 147 -13.17 -6.56 -17.22
CA GLY A 147 -14.53 -6.92 -17.63
C GLY A 147 -15.61 -6.62 -16.58
N LYS A 148 -15.31 -5.81 -15.57
CA LYS A 148 -16.27 -5.39 -14.55
C LYS A 148 -17.12 -4.23 -15.07
N ALA A 149 -18.40 -4.22 -14.73
CA ALA A 149 -19.28 -3.10 -15.07
C ALA A 149 -18.88 -1.84 -14.30
N VAL A 150 -18.84 -0.71 -15.00
CA VAL A 150 -18.57 0.62 -14.42
C VAL A 150 -19.72 1.53 -14.83
N ASP A 151 -20.26 2.27 -13.88
CA ASP A 151 -21.26 3.29 -14.17
C ASP A 151 -20.56 4.52 -14.76
N LEU A 152 -20.71 4.68 -16.07
CA LEU A 152 -20.13 5.80 -16.82
C LEU A 152 -21.18 6.91 -16.95
N PRO A 153 -20.79 8.18 -16.76
CA PRO A 153 -21.69 9.30 -17.03
C PRO A 153 -22.12 9.28 -18.50
N ARG A 154 -23.42 9.19 -18.75
CA ARG A 154 -24.02 9.15 -20.11
C ARG A 154 -23.98 10.54 -20.77
N ARG A 155 -22.80 11.15 -20.89
CA ARG A 155 -22.62 12.35 -21.69
C ARG A 155 -22.00 11.97 -23.02
N ARG A 156 -22.58 12.45 -24.12
CA ARG A 156 -21.90 12.40 -25.42
C ARG A 156 -20.80 13.44 -25.37
N PRO A 157 -19.52 13.06 -25.55
CA PRO A 157 -18.43 14.03 -25.58
C PRO A 157 -18.53 14.88 -26.85
N ASP A 158 -18.29 16.18 -26.73
CA ASP A 158 -18.19 17.08 -27.90
C ASP A 158 -16.96 16.76 -28.77
N ARG A 159 -15.96 16.17 -28.15
CA ARG A 159 -14.71 15.72 -28.81
C ARG A 159 -14.24 14.42 -28.20
N VAL A 160 -13.67 13.56 -29.04
CA VAL A 160 -13.00 12.33 -28.62
C VAL A 160 -11.54 12.41 -29.04
N ILE A 161 -10.62 12.27 -28.08
CA ILE A 161 -9.18 12.22 -28.33
C ILE A 161 -8.72 10.79 -28.08
N GLY A 162 -8.16 10.16 -29.10
CA GLY A 162 -7.51 8.85 -28.97
C GLY A 162 -6.05 9.02 -28.56
N LEU A 163 -5.64 8.36 -27.48
CA LEU A 163 -4.24 8.23 -27.09
C LEU A 163 -3.77 6.82 -27.46
N THR A 164 -2.71 6.75 -28.22
CA THR A 164 -2.09 5.47 -28.61
C THR A 164 -0.60 5.54 -28.30
N GLY A 165 -0.04 4.41 -27.87
CA GLY A 165 1.39 4.28 -27.61
C GLY A 165 1.82 2.83 -27.68
N SER A 166 3.14 2.58 -27.76
CA SER A 166 3.69 1.24 -27.60
C SER A 166 3.48 0.75 -26.15
N PRO A 167 3.40 -0.57 -25.92
CA PRO A 167 3.37 -1.10 -24.56
C PRO A 167 4.51 -0.52 -23.71
N GLY A 168 4.21 0.08 -22.56
CA GLY A 168 5.20 0.71 -21.68
C GLY A 168 5.50 2.18 -21.99
N ALA A 169 4.73 2.83 -22.84
CA ALA A 169 4.89 4.27 -23.10
C ALA A 169 4.31 5.21 -22.01
N GLY A 170 3.95 4.68 -20.85
CA GLY A 170 3.44 5.40 -19.68
C GLY A 170 1.95 5.39 -19.58
#